data_acb70ccd530a1e10ec186f2bc7fb5883
#
_entry.id   acb70ccd530a1e10ec186f2bc7fb5883
#
_cell.length_a   1.000
_cell.length_b   1.000
_cell.length_c   1.000
_cell.angle_alpha   90.00
_cell.angle_beta   90.00
_cell.angle_gamma   90.00
#
_symmetry.space_group_name_H-M   'P 1'
#
loop_
_entity.id
_entity.type
_entity.pdbx_description
1 polymer ?
#
loop_
_entity_poly.entity_id
_entity_poly.type
_entity_poly.pdbx_seq_one_letter_code
_entity_poly.pdbx_strand_id
1 'polypeptide(L)'
;MSKKFVVIIFTILFFIPVFAFAELENARDLMEEGKFKEAMQELLPAARSGNAEAEELIGIMYAMGLGVERDDVRAFEWYLRASLKGHPGAQSGIGWYYEIGRGLPSPDLVRAYTWYVLSAIGGDPDAAISQEEVIKKMTPEEIEKAHILIDDYKAWIYPFQ
;
A
#
# COMPACT_ATOMS: atom_id res chain seq x y z
N MET A 1 39.85 -14.56 17.52
CA MET A 1 38.91 -13.57 16.92
C MET A 1 38.16 -12.90 18.05
N SER A 2 38.31 -11.60 18.17
CA SER A 2 38.00 -10.81 19.36
C SER A 2 36.47 -10.65 19.56
N LYS A 3 36.03 -10.83 20.82
CA LYS A 3 34.63 -10.58 21.26
C LYS A 3 34.03 -9.20 20.87
N LYS A 4 34.90 -8.26 20.46
CA LYS A 4 34.50 -6.91 20.01
C LYS A 4 33.80 -6.90 18.64
N PHE A 5 34.10 -7.89 17.76
CA PHE A 5 33.47 -7.97 16.42
C PHE A 5 31.99 -8.43 16.46
N VAL A 6 31.67 -9.28 17.42
CA VAL A 6 30.28 -9.80 17.59
C VAL A 6 29.35 -8.73 18.15
N VAL A 7 29.85 -7.84 19.02
CA VAL A 7 29.03 -6.77 19.61
C VAL A 7 28.66 -5.69 18.60
N ILE A 8 29.56 -5.39 17.64
CA ILE A 8 29.29 -4.37 16.59
C ILE A 8 28.22 -4.87 15.62
N ILE A 9 28.22 -6.16 15.25
CA ILE A 9 27.21 -6.75 14.36
C ILE A 9 25.83 -6.78 15.04
N PHE A 10 25.77 -7.04 16.36
CA PHE A 10 24.51 -7.07 17.10
C PHE A 10 23.89 -5.68 17.29
N THR A 11 24.71 -4.64 17.45
CA THR A 11 24.22 -3.26 17.58
C THR A 11 23.70 -2.72 16.25
N ILE A 12 24.29 -3.09 15.11
CA ILE A 12 23.82 -2.65 13.79
C ILE A 12 22.48 -3.29 13.42
N LEU A 13 22.27 -4.58 13.74
CA LEU A 13 21.01 -5.29 13.46
C LEU A 13 19.82 -4.79 14.31
N PHE A 14 20.05 -4.20 15.48
CA PHE A 14 18.99 -3.66 16.34
C PHE A 14 18.66 -2.19 16.03
N PHE A 15 19.56 -1.46 15.36
CA PHE A 15 19.38 -0.04 15.07
C PHE A 15 18.58 0.24 13.79
N ILE A 16 18.60 -0.68 12.81
CA ILE A 16 17.93 -0.48 11.51
C ILE A 16 16.40 -0.34 11.65
N PRO A 17 15.65 -1.18 12.40
CA PRO A 17 14.20 -1.04 12.51
C PRO A 17 13.75 0.21 13.29
N VAL A 18 14.54 0.66 14.27
CA VAL A 18 14.21 1.85 15.07
C VAL A 18 14.37 3.13 14.25
N PHE A 19 15.39 3.22 13.40
CA PHE A 19 15.58 4.37 12.50
C PHE A 19 14.47 4.49 11.46
N ALA A 20 14.10 3.38 10.81
CA ALA A 20 13.05 3.37 9.80
C ALA A 20 11.67 3.75 10.38
N PHE A 21 11.39 3.38 11.63
CA PHE A 21 10.15 3.75 12.31
C PHE A 21 10.11 5.26 12.64
N ALA A 22 11.21 5.81 13.12
CA ALA A 22 11.30 7.24 13.44
C ALA A 22 11.21 8.14 12.18
N GLU A 23 11.73 7.67 11.04
CA GLU A 23 11.64 8.40 9.77
C GLU A 23 10.18 8.50 9.27
N LEU A 24 9.38 7.44 9.41
CA LEU A 24 7.97 7.46 9.01
C LEU A 24 7.11 8.34 9.92
N GLU A 25 7.38 8.34 11.22
CA GLU A 25 6.69 9.22 12.17
C GLU A 25 6.96 10.70 11.85
N ASN A 26 8.22 11.05 11.61
CA ASN A 26 8.57 12.40 11.17
C ASN A 26 7.91 12.80 9.85
N ALA A 27 7.82 11.88 8.89
CA ALA A 27 7.15 12.14 7.61
C ALA A 27 5.64 12.40 7.78
N ARG A 28 4.98 11.67 8.69
CA ARG A 28 3.55 11.90 9.03
C ARG A 28 3.35 13.26 9.68
N ASP A 29 4.18 13.62 10.66
CA ASP A 29 4.12 14.91 11.31
C ASP A 29 4.27 16.05 10.29
N LEU A 30 5.22 15.91 9.35
CA LEU A 30 5.41 16.86 8.26
C LEU A 30 4.18 16.95 7.33
N MET A 31 3.51 15.82 7.07
CA MET A 31 2.26 15.80 6.29
C MET A 31 1.12 16.51 7.05
N GLU A 32 0.99 16.29 8.34
CA GLU A 32 -0.01 16.98 9.18
C GLU A 32 0.23 18.50 9.26
N GLU A 33 1.49 18.91 9.27
CA GLU A 33 1.88 20.32 9.20
C GLU A 33 1.75 20.95 7.80
N GLY A 34 1.38 20.15 6.78
CA GLY A 34 1.29 20.60 5.39
C GLY A 34 2.64 20.80 4.69
N LYS A 35 3.73 20.33 5.30
CA LYS A 35 5.09 20.37 4.75
C LYS A 35 5.35 19.19 3.82
N PHE A 36 4.52 19.07 2.78
CA PHE A 36 4.49 17.88 1.91
C PHE A 36 5.79 17.64 1.13
N LYS A 37 6.53 18.69 0.75
CA LYS A 37 7.80 18.50 0.02
C LYS A 37 8.87 17.88 0.91
N GLU A 38 8.93 18.30 2.16
CA GLU A 38 9.80 17.75 3.18
C GLU A 38 9.40 16.30 3.51
N ALA A 39 8.12 16.04 3.71
CA ALA A 39 7.60 14.70 3.92
C ALA A 39 7.99 13.74 2.79
N MET A 40 7.89 14.17 1.52
CA MET A 40 8.31 13.37 0.38
C MET A 40 9.81 13.01 0.44
N GLN A 41 10.67 13.91 0.90
CA GLN A 41 12.09 13.66 1.03
C GLN A 41 12.40 12.59 2.09
N GLU A 42 11.66 12.60 3.20
CA GLU A 42 11.76 11.59 4.27
C GLU A 42 11.19 10.23 3.82
N LEU A 43 10.08 10.21 3.08
CA LEU A 43 9.44 8.98 2.63
C LEU A 43 10.24 8.22 1.56
N LEU A 44 10.90 8.94 0.64
CA LEU A 44 11.55 8.32 -0.52
C LEU A 44 12.63 7.27 -0.17
N PRO A 45 13.52 7.47 0.82
CA PRO A 45 14.48 6.44 1.22
C PRO A 45 13.80 5.18 1.73
N ALA A 46 12.79 5.31 2.61
CA ALA A 46 12.03 4.19 3.15
C ALA A 46 11.27 3.43 2.05
N ALA A 47 10.60 4.14 1.13
CA ALA A 47 9.90 3.53 0.00
C ALA A 47 10.87 2.80 -0.95
N ARG A 48 12.07 3.35 -1.21
CA ARG A 48 13.10 2.68 -2.01
C ARG A 48 13.64 1.42 -1.34
N SER A 49 13.68 1.38 -0.01
CA SER A 49 14.03 0.17 0.74
C SER A 49 12.89 -0.85 0.83
N GLY A 50 11.71 -0.52 0.29
CA GLY A 50 10.56 -1.42 0.20
C GLY A 50 9.57 -1.32 1.34
N ASN A 51 9.60 -0.25 2.14
CA ASN A 51 8.61 -0.02 3.17
C ASN A 51 7.25 0.27 2.54
N ALA A 52 6.27 -0.62 2.78
CA ALA A 52 4.95 -0.58 2.15
C ALA A 52 4.13 0.65 2.57
N GLU A 53 4.28 1.08 3.82
CA GLU A 53 3.60 2.26 4.34
C GLU A 53 4.12 3.55 3.69
N ALA A 54 5.46 3.69 3.54
CA ALA A 54 6.05 4.81 2.83
C ALA A 54 5.60 4.85 1.35
N GLU A 55 5.48 3.68 0.73
CA GLU A 55 4.96 3.57 -0.65
C GLU A 55 3.50 4.01 -0.73
N GLU A 56 2.65 3.61 0.23
CA GLU A 56 1.26 4.09 0.30
C GLU A 56 1.18 5.60 0.46
N LEU A 57 1.93 6.18 1.42
CA LEU A 57 1.92 7.62 1.67
C LEU A 57 2.35 8.42 0.43
N ILE A 58 3.35 7.94 -0.31
CA ILE A 58 3.74 8.54 -1.58
C ILE A 58 2.61 8.40 -2.62
N GLY A 59 1.92 7.27 -2.66
CA GLY A 59 0.74 7.06 -3.48
C GLY A 59 -0.34 8.11 -3.20
N ILE A 60 -0.65 8.37 -1.92
CA ILE A 60 -1.58 9.42 -1.48
C ILE A 60 -1.11 10.80 -1.96
N MET A 61 0.18 11.10 -1.83
CA MET A 61 0.72 12.41 -2.24
C MET A 61 0.54 12.65 -3.74
N TYR A 62 0.79 11.67 -4.60
CA TYR A 62 0.52 11.78 -6.03
C TYR A 62 -0.98 11.82 -6.36
N ALA A 63 -1.81 11.02 -5.68
CA ALA A 63 -3.26 10.99 -5.89
C ALA A 63 -3.93 12.34 -5.59
N MET A 64 -3.43 13.04 -4.57
CA MET A 64 -4.00 14.30 -4.08
C MET A 64 -3.21 15.55 -4.52
N GLY A 65 -2.02 15.39 -5.12
CA GLY A 65 -1.16 16.50 -5.48
C GLY A 65 -0.52 17.20 -4.28
N LEU A 66 -0.16 16.45 -3.24
CA LEU A 66 0.42 16.98 -2.01
C LEU A 66 1.95 17.13 -2.17
N GLY A 67 2.42 18.36 -2.30
CA GLY A 67 3.85 18.68 -2.48
C GLY A 67 4.44 18.27 -3.84
N VAL A 68 3.67 17.59 -4.66
CA VAL A 68 3.98 17.16 -6.04
C VAL A 68 2.80 17.48 -6.95
N GLU A 69 3.03 17.53 -8.26
CA GLU A 69 1.91 17.57 -9.20
C GLU A 69 1.11 16.28 -9.12
N ARG A 70 -0.22 16.40 -9.15
CA ARG A 70 -1.10 15.25 -9.13
C ARG A 70 -0.88 14.37 -10.35
N ASP A 71 -0.67 13.08 -10.09
CA ASP A 71 -0.41 12.08 -11.13
C ASP A 71 -1.06 10.75 -10.73
N ASP A 72 -2.21 10.48 -11.35
CA ASP A 72 -3.00 9.28 -11.03
C ASP A 72 -2.29 7.97 -11.46
N VAL A 73 -1.44 8.02 -12.49
CA VAL A 73 -0.66 6.85 -12.92
C VAL A 73 0.42 6.53 -11.91
N ARG A 74 1.18 7.53 -11.48
CA ARG A 74 2.19 7.34 -10.41
C ARG A 74 1.57 6.93 -9.08
N ALA A 75 0.42 7.51 -8.73
CA ALA A 75 -0.31 7.11 -7.54
C ALA A 75 -0.68 5.63 -7.60
N PHE A 76 -1.23 5.17 -8.72
CA PHE A 76 -1.55 3.76 -8.95
C PHE A 76 -0.31 2.85 -8.82
N GLU A 77 0.82 3.23 -9.42
CA GLU A 77 2.07 2.47 -9.32
C GLU A 77 2.56 2.32 -7.88
N TRP A 78 2.52 3.39 -7.08
CA TRP A 78 2.94 3.35 -5.69
C TRP A 78 1.98 2.53 -4.82
N TYR A 79 0.66 2.70 -4.99
CA TYR A 79 -0.34 1.86 -4.33
C TYR A 79 -0.18 0.38 -4.70
N LEU A 80 0.07 0.06 -5.97
CA LEU A 80 0.26 -1.32 -6.40
C LEU A 80 1.47 -1.96 -5.72
N ARG A 81 2.59 -1.25 -5.61
CA ARG A 81 3.79 -1.74 -4.91
C ARG A 81 3.52 -2.07 -3.45
N ALA A 82 2.84 -1.18 -2.73
CA ALA A 82 2.48 -1.38 -1.33
C ALA A 82 1.43 -2.49 -1.16
N SER A 83 0.43 -2.55 -2.04
CA SER A 83 -0.64 -3.55 -1.99
C SER A 83 -0.13 -4.99 -2.19
N LEU A 84 0.85 -5.17 -3.09
CA LEU A 84 1.51 -6.46 -3.32
C LEU A 84 2.35 -6.95 -2.12
N LYS A 85 2.63 -6.08 -1.16
CA LYS A 85 3.28 -6.40 0.13
C LYS A 85 2.26 -6.64 1.26
N GLY A 86 0.97 -6.62 0.95
CA GLY A 86 -0.11 -6.86 1.90
C GLY A 86 -0.51 -5.62 2.71
N HIS A 87 -0.13 -4.39 2.30
CA HIS A 87 -0.52 -3.18 3.03
C HIS A 87 -2.02 -2.89 2.83
N PRO A 88 -2.87 -2.94 3.90
CA PRO A 88 -4.32 -2.88 3.75
C PRO A 88 -4.81 -1.58 3.11
N GLY A 89 -4.36 -0.42 3.59
CA GLY A 89 -4.75 0.87 3.03
C GLY A 89 -4.39 1.01 1.55
N ALA A 90 -3.22 0.52 1.13
CA ALA A 90 -2.83 0.51 -0.27
C ALA A 90 -3.70 -0.46 -1.11
N GLN A 91 -4.09 -1.61 -0.54
CA GLN A 91 -5.02 -2.55 -1.19
C GLN A 91 -6.39 -1.91 -1.39
N SER A 92 -6.90 -1.17 -0.41
CA SER A 92 -8.13 -0.39 -0.54
C SER A 92 -7.99 0.70 -1.61
N GLY A 93 -6.89 1.44 -1.59
CA GLY A 93 -6.57 2.46 -2.59
C GLY A 93 -6.55 1.91 -4.02
N ILE A 94 -5.85 0.79 -4.27
CA ILE A 94 -5.78 0.17 -5.58
C ILE A 94 -7.15 -0.38 -6.02
N GLY A 95 -7.94 -0.91 -5.07
CA GLY A 95 -9.33 -1.30 -5.30
C GLY A 95 -10.17 -0.16 -5.85
N TRP A 96 -10.07 1.00 -5.23
CA TRP A 96 -10.76 2.20 -5.68
C TRP A 96 -10.31 2.66 -7.09
N TYR A 97 -9.01 2.62 -7.37
CA TYR A 97 -8.51 2.94 -8.72
C TYR A 97 -9.09 2.03 -9.79
N TYR A 98 -9.20 0.72 -9.51
CA TYR A 98 -9.84 -0.22 -10.43
C TYR A 98 -11.35 0.02 -10.55
N GLU A 99 -12.05 0.35 -9.45
CA GLU A 99 -13.50 0.58 -9.46
C GLU A 99 -13.88 1.76 -10.36
N ILE A 100 -13.15 2.86 -10.28
CA ILE A 100 -13.46 4.07 -11.06
C ILE A 100 -12.68 4.19 -12.37
N GLY A 101 -11.73 3.30 -12.62
CA GLY A 101 -10.90 3.31 -13.82
C GLY A 101 -9.92 4.49 -13.89
N ARG A 102 -9.55 5.08 -12.74
CA ARG A 102 -8.70 6.27 -12.71
C ARG A 102 -7.25 5.93 -13.01
N GLY A 103 -6.63 6.62 -13.97
CA GLY A 103 -5.28 6.27 -14.44
C GLY A 103 -5.22 4.95 -15.21
N LEU A 104 -6.37 4.33 -15.51
CA LEU A 104 -6.52 3.08 -16.21
C LEU A 104 -7.37 3.29 -17.48
N PRO A 105 -7.28 2.39 -18.49
CA PRO A 105 -8.11 2.49 -19.71
C PRO A 105 -9.61 2.40 -19.45
N SER A 106 -10.05 1.66 -18.43
CA SER A 106 -11.44 1.46 -18.02
C SER A 106 -11.53 0.93 -16.59
N PRO A 107 -12.71 1.07 -15.92
CA PRO A 107 -13.00 0.36 -14.67
C PRO A 107 -12.87 -1.16 -14.82
N ASP A 108 -12.47 -1.82 -13.72
CA ASP A 108 -12.37 -3.28 -13.63
C ASP A 108 -12.91 -3.72 -12.27
N LEU A 109 -14.19 -4.09 -12.23
CA LEU A 109 -14.87 -4.46 -10.99
C LEU A 109 -14.35 -5.79 -10.41
N VAL A 110 -13.83 -6.68 -11.25
CA VAL A 110 -13.24 -7.96 -10.81
C VAL A 110 -12.01 -7.68 -9.95
N ARG A 111 -11.09 -6.83 -10.44
CA ARG A 111 -9.91 -6.44 -9.68
C ARG A 111 -10.25 -5.54 -8.49
N ALA A 112 -11.21 -4.62 -8.64
CA ALA A 112 -11.66 -3.76 -7.54
C ALA A 112 -12.13 -4.60 -6.36
N TYR A 113 -13.05 -5.52 -6.59
CA TYR A 113 -13.57 -6.43 -5.58
C TYR A 113 -12.45 -7.29 -4.96
N THR A 114 -11.58 -7.85 -5.79
CA THR A 114 -10.42 -8.64 -5.33
C THR A 114 -9.59 -7.85 -4.32
N TRP A 115 -9.22 -6.62 -4.65
CA TRP A 115 -8.36 -5.81 -3.78
C TRP A 115 -9.07 -5.36 -2.50
N TYR A 116 -10.37 -5.04 -2.55
CA TYR A 116 -11.14 -4.73 -1.34
C TYR A 116 -11.25 -5.93 -0.40
N VAL A 117 -11.45 -7.16 -0.93
CA VAL A 117 -11.45 -8.37 -0.10
C VAL A 117 -10.10 -8.59 0.55
N LEU A 118 -8.99 -8.42 -0.17
CA LEU A 118 -7.63 -8.55 0.39
C LEU A 118 -7.36 -7.49 1.47
N SER A 119 -7.78 -6.26 1.24
CA SER A 119 -7.69 -5.16 2.22
C SER A 119 -8.47 -5.48 3.50
N ALA A 120 -9.69 -5.97 3.38
CA ALA A 120 -10.51 -6.38 4.52
C ALA A 120 -9.86 -7.53 5.31
N ILE A 121 -9.27 -8.51 4.63
CA ILE A 121 -8.47 -9.58 5.25
C ILE A 121 -7.28 -9.00 6.00
N GLY A 122 -6.63 -7.97 5.45
CA GLY A 122 -5.53 -7.24 6.07
C GLY A 122 -5.94 -6.36 7.26
N GLY A 123 -7.24 -6.21 7.53
CA GLY A 123 -7.77 -5.50 8.70
C GLY A 123 -8.28 -4.08 8.43
N ASP A 124 -8.44 -3.67 7.16
CA ASP A 124 -9.09 -2.40 6.81
C ASP A 124 -10.62 -2.53 6.95
N PRO A 125 -11.25 -1.84 7.92
CA PRO A 125 -12.69 -1.97 8.14
C PRO A 125 -13.55 -1.35 7.02
N ASP A 126 -13.05 -0.32 6.34
CA ASP A 126 -13.78 0.39 5.29
C ASP A 126 -13.79 -0.42 3.98
N ALA A 127 -12.80 -1.27 3.77
CA ALA A 127 -12.75 -2.17 2.63
C ALA A 127 -13.89 -3.19 2.62
N ALA A 128 -14.37 -3.62 3.81
CA ALA A 128 -15.52 -4.51 3.92
C ALA A 128 -16.81 -3.86 3.37
N ILE A 129 -16.97 -2.56 3.56
CA ILE A 129 -18.10 -1.80 3.01
C ILE A 129 -17.96 -1.68 1.49
N SER A 130 -16.76 -1.33 1.04
CA SER A 130 -16.47 -1.15 -0.39
C SER A 130 -16.69 -2.44 -1.20
N GLN A 131 -16.28 -3.60 -0.66
CA GLN A 131 -16.52 -4.88 -1.33
C GLN A 131 -18.02 -5.19 -1.46
N GLU A 132 -18.84 -4.87 -0.44
CA GLU A 132 -20.30 -5.07 -0.48
C GLU A 132 -20.98 -4.19 -1.53
N GLU A 133 -20.46 -2.99 -1.76
CA GLU A 133 -21.00 -2.08 -2.77
C GLU A 133 -20.58 -2.49 -4.19
N VAL A 134 -19.35 -2.96 -4.37
CA VAL A 134 -18.85 -3.39 -5.68
C VAL A 134 -19.52 -4.68 -6.14
N ILE A 135 -19.69 -5.69 -5.26
CA ILE A 135 -20.27 -6.97 -5.63
C ILE A 135 -21.72 -6.84 -6.16
N LYS A 136 -22.47 -5.83 -5.69
CA LYS A 136 -23.82 -5.54 -6.19
C LYS A 136 -23.86 -5.09 -7.66
N LYS A 137 -22.72 -4.64 -8.19
CA LYS A 137 -22.56 -4.17 -9.58
C LYS A 137 -22.02 -5.26 -10.50
N MET A 138 -21.61 -6.41 -9.95
CA MET A 138 -20.93 -7.49 -10.67
C MET A 138 -21.89 -8.57 -11.14
N THR A 139 -21.57 -9.18 -12.26
CA THR A 139 -22.23 -10.41 -12.73
C THR A 139 -21.73 -11.63 -11.96
N PRO A 140 -22.49 -12.76 -11.94
CA PRO A 140 -22.03 -14.01 -11.32
C PRO A 140 -20.69 -14.51 -11.89
N GLU A 141 -20.44 -14.34 -13.19
CA GLU A 141 -19.18 -14.72 -13.84
C GLU A 141 -18.00 -13.84 -13.40
N GLU A 142 -18.23 -12.54 -13.19
CA GLU A 142 -17.21 -11.63 -12.65
C GLU A 142 -16.87 -11.96 -11.20
N ILE A 143 -17.87 -12.33 -10.40
CA ILE A 143 -17.68 -12.76 -9.01
C ILE A 143 -16.84 -14.04 -8.96
N GLU A 144 -17.11 -15.02 -9.81
CA GLU A 144 -16.32 -16.25 -9.89
C GLU A 144 -14.87 -15.97 -10.28
N LYS A 145 -14.64 -15.11 -11.29
CA LYS A 145 -13.29 -14.66 -11.67
C LYS A 145 -12.56 -13.97 -10.52
N ALA A 146 -13.27 -13.13 -9.76
CA ALA A 146 -12.68 -12.44 -8.62
C ALA A 146 -12.28 -13.41 -7.51
N HIS A 147 -13.09 -14.44 -7.22
CA HIS A 147 -12.74 -15.47 -6.23
C HIS A 147 -11.46 -16.22 -6.61
N ILE A 148 -11.27 -16.56 -7.89
CA ILE A 148 -10.02 -17.17 -8.36
C ILE A 148 -8.84 -16.24 -8.11
N LEU A 149 -8.95 -14.96 -8.46
CA LEU A 149 -7.88 -13.98 -8.22
C LEU A 149 -7.60 -13.78 -6.72
N ILE A 150 -8.64 -13.79 -5.88
CA ILE A 150 -8.47 -13.69 -4.42
C ILE A 150 -7.64 -14.85 -3.90
N ASP A 151 -7.94 -16.08 -4.32
CA ASP A 151 -7.22 -17.27 -3.87
C ASP A 151 -5.76 -17.23 -4.33
N ASP A 152 -5.50 -16.83 -5.57
CA ASP A 152 -4.14 -16.68 -6.11
C ASP A 152 -3.34 -15.62 -5.34
N TYR A 153 -3.91 -14.43 -5.10
CA TYR A 153 -3.23 -13.37 -4.36
C TYR A 153 -3.06 -13.72 -2.88
N LYS A 154 -4.05 -14.37 -2.24
CA LYS A 154 -3.91 -14.85 -0.86
C LYS A 154 -2.75 -15.81 -0.72
N ALA A 155 -2.64 -16.79 -1.61
CA ALA A 155 -1.55 -17.76 -1.59
C ALA A 155 -0.17 -17.09 -1.72
N TRP A 156 -0.10 -15.95 -2.41
CA TRP A 156 1.15 -15.22 -2.62
C TRP A 156 1.43 -14.17 -1.55
N ILE A 157 0.43 -13.37 -1.14
CA ILE A 157 0.61 -12.27 -0.17
C ILE A 157 0.58 -12.79 1.26
N TYR A 158 -0.26 -13.80 1.54
CA TYR A 158 -0.49 -14.34 2.89
C TYR A 158 -0.23 -15.86 2.95
N PRO A 159 0.98 -16.34 2.65
CA PRO A 159 1.25 -17.77 2.47
C PRO A 159 1.11 -18.64 3.72
N PHE A 160 0.90 -18.03 4.89
CA PHE A 160 0.82 -18.73 6.18
C PHE A 160 -0.49 -18.44 6.95
N GLN A 161 -1.51 -17.90 6.29
CA GLN A 161 -2.84 -17.66 6.87
C GLN A 161 -3.85 -18.71 6.44
#